data_f46f08e0bb471ea12fbb787ae4c5ddcc
#
_entry.id   f46f08e0bb471ea12fbb787ae4c5ddcc
#
_cell.length_a   1.000
_cell.length_b   1.000
_cell.length_c   1.000
_cell.angle_alpha   90.00
_cell.angle_beta   90.00
_cell.angle_gamma   90.00
#
_symmetry.space_group_name_H-M   'P 1'
#
loop_
_entity.id
_entity.type
_entity.pdbx_description
1 polymer ?
#
loop_
_entity_poly.entity_id
_entity_poly.type
_entity_poly.pdbx_seq_one_letter_code
_entity_poly.pdbx_strand_id
1 'polypeptide(L)'
;MKLKSLVLAAMVAGTAVPTLSLADALPNGPHITTSGNSVVKATPDMATLNIVVEVTAKDAAAAKAAVDKRVAEYFEFLKKNGIEKQDINAANVRTQPKYDYSSVKQKSTIEGYTATRSVEVKVTKLDQLNTLLDGALAAGLNDINSVQFGVLKPEQYRDAARAQAIKNATEQATEVAKGFNAQLGPVYSISYNAPAAVPYPIAARAYGGKMKAAVQDLNIDETYEQQSIDFNDQVDVVFELKR
;
A
#
# COMPACT_ATOMS: atom_id res chain seq x y z
N MET A 1 25.02 -76.04 11.71
CA MET A 1 24.05 -75.27 12.54
C MET A 1 23.38 -74.23 11.62
N LYS A 2 22.06 -74.37 11.40
CA LYS A 2 21.27 -73.60 10.46
C LYS A 2 20.68 -72.38 11.18
N LEU A 3 21.03 -71.15 10.81
CA LEU A 3 20.41 -69.93 11.31
C LEU A 3 19.25 -69.54 10.40
N LYS A 4 18.07 -69.54 10.96
CA LYS A 4 16.82 -69.16 10.27
C LYS A 4 16.64 -67.61 10.30
N SER A 5 16.60 -67.04 9.11
CA SER A 5 16.31 -65.59 8.95
C SER A 5 14.80 -65.37 9.09
N LEU A 6 14.41 -64.58 10.05
CA LEU A 6 13.02 -64.12 10.26
C LEU A 6 12.82 -62.80 9.53
N VAL A 7 12.05 -62.82 8.45
CA VAL A 7 11.69 -61.60 7.70
C VAL A 7 10.42 -61.02 8.34
N LEU A 8 10.53 -59.87 8.99
CA LEU A 8 9.40 -59.13 9.57
C LEU A 8 8.87 -58.20 8.49
N ALA A 9 7.73 -58.50 7.87
CA ALA A 9 7.02 -57.67 6.96
C ALA A 9 6.20 -56.63 7.74
N ALA A 10 6.61 -55.39 7.78
CA ALA A 10 5.83 -54.28 8.32
C ALA A 10 4.80 -53.82 7.29
N MET A 11 3.52 -54.14 7.50
CA MET A 11 2.39 -53.52 6.76
C MET A 11 2.23 -52.07 7.21
N VAL A 12 2.58 -51.12 6.33
CA VAL A 12 2.21 -49.72 6.49
C VAL A 12 0.77 -49.57 5.96
N ALA A 13 -0.19 -49.56 6.89
CA ALA A 13 -1.58 -49.18 6.60
C ALA A 13 -1.60 -47.66 6.35
N GLY A 14 -1.55 -47.23 5.09
CA GLY A 14 -1.75 -45.85 4.70
C GLY A 14 -3.20 -45.44 4.96
N THR A 15 -3.45 -44.67 6.02
CA THR A 15 -4.72 -43.99 6.22
C THR A 15 -4.83 -42.87 5.19
N ALA A 16 -5.57 -43.12 4.08
CA ALA A 16 -5.99 -42.09 3.16
C ALA A 16 -6.97 -41.17 3.93
N VAL A 17 -6.49 -40.02 4.39
CA VAL A 17 -7.37 -38.95 4.87
C VAL A 17 -8.07 -38.36 3.66
N PRO A 18 -9.43 -38.44 3.55
CA PRO A 18 -10.12 -37.78 2.47
C PRO A 18 -9.95 -36.27 2.68
N THR A 19 -9.20 -35.62 1.81
CA THR A 19 -9.22 -34.18 1.70
C THR A 19 -10.61 -33.80 1.20
N LEU A 20 -11.47 -33.32 2.09
CA LEU A 20 -12.71 -32.64 1.74
C LEU A 20 -12.30 -31.37 1.00
N SER A 21 -12.23 -31.44 -0.33
CA SER A 21 -12.21 -30.25 -1.16
C SER A 21 -13.59 -29.61 -1.00
N LEU A 22 -13.64 -28.46 -0.33
CA LEU A 22 -14.77 -27.54 -0.39
C LEU A 22 -14.79 -26.94 -1.80
N ALA A 23 -15.18 -27.76 -2.78
CA ALA A 23 -15.62 -27.26 -4.06
C ALA A 23 -16.95 -26.55 -3.76
N ASP A 24 -17.03 -25.24 -4.02
CA ASP A 24 -18.31 -24.52 -4.02
C ASP A 24 -19.29 -25.34 -4.86
N ALA A 25 -20.35 -25.85 -4.22
CA ALA A 25 -21.32 -26.70 -4.88
C ALA A 25 -22.07 -25.81 -5.90
N LEU A 26 -21.76 -25.98 -7.18
CA LEU A 26 -22.51 -25.35 -8.26
C LEU A 26 -23.96 -25.83 -8.25
N PRO A 27 -24.94 -25.02 -8.72
CA PRO A 27 -26.32 -25.45 -8.79
C PRO A 27 -26.49 -26.67 -9.70
N ASN A 28 -27.40 -27.59 -9.35
CA ASN A 28 -27.70 -28.77 -10.16
C ASN A 28 -28.44 -28.43 -11.48
N GLY A 29 -28.89 -27.19 -11.65
CA GLY A 29 -29.62 -26.69 -12.83
C GLY A 29 -28.74 -25.90 -13.79
N PRO A 30 -29.33 -25.44 -14.91
CA PRO A 30 -28.67 -24.53 -15.84
C PRO A 30 -28.25 -23.25 -15.08
N HIS A 31 -26.99 -22.86 -15.22
CA HIS A 31 -26.44 -21.69 -14.54
C HIS A 31 -25.36 -21.02 -15.39
N ILE A 32 -25.03 -19.80 -15.03
CA ILE A 32 -23.93 -19.04 -15.59
C ILE A 32 -23.05 -18.52 -14.46
N THR A 33 -21.73 -18.71 -14.59
CA THR A 33 -20.74 -18.09 -13.71
C THR A 33 -20.11 -16.93 -14.44
N THR A 34 -20.03 -15.78 -13.80
CA THR A 34 -19.44 -14.57 -14.36
C THR A 34 -18.61 -13.83 -13.31
N SER A 35 -17.63 -13.06 -13.78
CA SER A 35 -16.80 -12.19 -12.96
C SER A 35 -16.95 -10.76 -13.43
N GLY A 36 -17.37 -9.87 -12.55
CA GLY A 36 -17.40 -8.44 -12.84
C GLY A 36 -16.18 -7.76 -12.25
N ASN A 37 -15.48 -7.04 -13.11
CA ASN A 37 -14.30 -6.26 -12.71
C ASN A 37 -14.56 -4.78 -12.96
N SER A 38 -13.96 -3.93 -12.14
CA SER A 38 -14.05 -2.48 -12.30
C SER A 38 -12.74 -1.80 -11.93
N VAL A 39 -12.55 -0.60 -12.48
CA VAL A 39 -11.48 0.34 -12.11
C VAL A 39 -12.09 1.73 -12.03
N VAL A 40 -12.10 2.31 -10.85
CA VAL A 40 -12.51 3.71 -10.64
C VAL A 40 -11.27 4.54 -10.35
N LYS A 41 -11.07 5.59 -11.13
CA LYS A 41 -9.91 6.49 -10.98
C LYS A 41 -10.28 7.69 -10.12
N ALA A 42 -9.39 8.01 -9.19
CA ALA A 42 -9.49 9.21 -8.35
C ALA A 42 -8.30 10.14 -8.59
N THR A 43 -8.57 11.43 -8.63
CA THR A 43 -7.50 12.44 -8.55
C THR A 43 -7.13 12.60 -7.08
N PRO A 44 -5.84 12.57 -6.73
CA PRO A 44 -5.39 12.83 -5.36
C PRO A 44 -5.86 14.21 -4.88
N ASP A 45 -6.35 14.26 -3.64
CA ASP A 45 -6.76 15.49 -2.94
C ASP A 45 -6.03 15.67 -1.60
N MET A 46 -5.09 14.79 -1.30
CA MET A 46 -4.19 14.87 -0.16
C MET A 46 -2.83 14.24 -0.46
N ALA A 47 -1.83 14.58 0.34
CA ALA A 47 -0.57 13.86 0.39
C ALA A 47 -0.15 13.63 1.85
N THR A 48 0.59 12.55 2.09
CA THR A 48 1.27 12.27 3.34
C THR A 48 2.77 12.44 3.12
N LEU A 49 3.38 13.38 3.83
CA LEU A 49 4.83 13.56 3.86
C LEU A 49 5.43 12.71 4.97
N ASN A 50 6.40 11.88 4.63
CA ASN A 50 7.20 11.12 5.58
C ASN A 50 8.61 11.68 5.60
N ILE A 51 8.96 12.35 6.69
CA ILE A 51 10.23 13.04 6.84
C ILE A 51 10.94 12.49 8.07
N VAL A 52 12.23 12.19 7.94
CA VAL A 52 13.04 11.67 9.03
C VAL A 52 14.10 12.71 9.39
N VAL A 53 14.27 12.95 10.67
CA VAL A 53 15.38 13.75 11.19
C VAL A 53 16.33 12.84 11.96
N GLU A 54 17.60 12.96 11.64
CA GLU A 54 18.67 12.24 12.31
C GLU A 54 19.76 13.20 12.80
N VAL A 55 20.16 13.05 14.06
CA VAL A 55 21.23 13.82 14.67
C VAL A 55 22.15 12.92 15.49
N THR A 56 23.46 13.05 15.27
CA THR A 56 24.47 12.39 16.09
C THR A 56 25.09 13.39 17.08
N ALA A 57 25.22 12.98 18.34
CA ALA A 57 25.87 13.76 19.39
C ALA A 57 26.73 12.86 20.28
N LYS A 58 27.48 13.46 21.22
CA LYS A 58 28.38 12.72 22.12
C LYS A 58 27.66 11.76 23.07
N ASP A 59 26.45 12.09 23.46
CA ASP A 59 25.59 11.27 24.31
C ASP A 59 24.15 11.23 23.81
N ALA A 60 23.38 10.25 24.26
CA ALA A 60 22.02 9.97 23.80
C ALA A 60 21.04 11.13 24.16
N ALA A 61 21.24 11.79 25.30
CA ALA A 61 20.37 12.89 25.73
C ALA A 61 20.58 14.13 24.85
N ALA A 62 21.83 14.45 24.52
CA ALA A 62 22.16 15.55 23.62
C ALA A 62 21.64 15.29 22.19
N ALA A 63 21.79 14.05 21.67
CA ALA A 63 21.26 13.67 20.36
C ALA A 63 19.74 13.83 20.33
N LYS A 64 19.04 13.30 21.35
CA LYS A 64 17.57 13.43 21.48
C LYS A 64 17.14 14.91 21.55
N ALA A 65 17.78 15.70 22.40
CA ALA A 65 17.42 17.12 22.55
C ALA A 65 17.58 17.91 21.25
N ALA A 66 18.63 17.60 20.47
CA ALA A 66 18.86 18.22 19.16
C ALA A 66 17.78 17.84 18.13
N VAL A 67 17.34 16.58 18.11
CA VAL A 67 16.23 16.12 17.27
C VAL A 67 14.93 16.81 17.67
N ASP A 68 14.61 16.83 18.98
CA ASP A 68 13.37 17.43 19.49
C ASP A 68 13.31 18.93 19.15
N LYS A 69 14.44 19.65 19.23
CA LYS A 69 14.51 21.06 18.86
C LYS A 69 14.15 21.27 17.38
N ARG A 70 14.74 20.49 16.45
CA ARG A 70 14.46 20.60 15.00
C ARG A 70 13.01 20.30 14.69
N VAL A 71 12.45 19.25 15.31
CA VAL A 71 11.05 18.90 15.12
C VAL A 71 10.13 20.00 15.67
N ALA A 72 10.45 20.61 16.81
CA ALA A 72 9.68 21.73 17.34
C ALA A 72 9.71 22.97 16.42
N GLU A 73 10.86 23.29 15.84
CA GLU A 73 10.99 24.37 14.84
C GLU A 73 10.14 24.10 13.61
N TYR A 74 10.14 22.85 13.11
CA TYR A 74 9.29 22.46 12.00
C TYR A 74 7.81 22.51 12.33
N PHE A 75 7.40 22.12 13.54
CA PHE A 75 6.01 22.24 13.98
C PHE A 75 5.50 23.68 13.99
N GLU A 76 6.32 24.62 14.46
CA GLU A 76 5.95 26.05 14.39
C GLU A 76 5.82 26.53 12.93
N PHE A 77 6.66 26.04 12.03
CA PHE A 77 6.55 26.34 10.61
C PHE A 77 5.27 25.74 10.00
N LEU A 78 4.96 24.48 10.27
CA LEU A 78 3.74 23.82 9.82
C LEU A 78 2.48 24.55 10.28
N LYS A 79 2.44 24.94 11.55
CA LYS A 79 1.33 25.71 12.12
C LYS A 79 1.13 27.06 11.42
N LYS A 80 2.21 27.78 11.10
CA LYS A 80 2.15 29.05 10.36
C LYS A 80 1.60 28.88 8.95
N ASN A 81 1.80 27.70 8.35
CA ASN A 81 1.29 27.34 7.03
C ASN A 81 -0.09 26.63 7.06
N GLY A 82 -0.76 26.65 8.22
CA GLY A 82 -2.14 26.17 8.36
C GLY A 82 -2.29 24.65 8.49
N ILE A 83 -1.20 23.92 8.78
CA ILE A 83 -1.26 22.50 9.11
C ILE A 83 -1.65 22.37 10.60
N GLU A 84 -2.71 21.63 10.87
CA GLU A 84 -3.23 21.43 12.21
C GLU A 84 -2.47 20.30 12.94
N LYS A 85 -2.45 20.37 14.27
CA LYS A 85 -1.75 19.38 15.11
C LYS A 85 -2.25 17.95 14.89
N GLN A 86 -3.53 17.78 14.59
CA GLN A 86 -4.13 16.46 14.29
C GLN A 86 -3.62 15.84 12.99
N ASP A 87 -3.10 16.64 12.07
CA ASP A 87 -2.54 16.22 10.80
C ASP A 87 -1.03 15.92 10.88
N ILE A 88 -0.47 15.98 12.09
CA ILE A 88 0.95 15.72 12.36
C ILE A 88 1.10 14.54 13.31
N ASN A 89 1.89 13.55 12.92
CA ASN A 89 2.30 12.45 13.77
C ASN A 89 3.83 12.41 13.87
N ALA A 90 4.37 12.57 15.09
CA ALA A 90 5.81 12.54 15.33
C ALA A 90 6.15 11.85 16.67
N ALA A 91 5.36 10.82 17.02
CA ALA A 91 5.49 10.13 18.31
C ALA A 91 6.74 9.25 18.42
N ASN A 92 7.30 8.80 17.28
CA ASN A 92 8.40 7.84 17.26
C ASN A 92 9.75 8.55 17.43
N VAL A 93 10.45 8.25 18.51
CA VAL A 93 11.85 8.65 18.72
C VAL A 93 12.68 7.41 19.05
N ARG A 94 13.84 7.28 18.41
CA ARG A 94 14.79 6.20 18.64
C ARG A 94 16.17 6.79 18.90
N THR A 95 16.90 6.26 19.88
CA THR A 95 18.30 6.57 20.11
C THR A 95 19.10 5.29 20.08
N GLN A 96 20.29 5.32 19.46
CA GLN A 96 21.18 4.17 19.37
C GLN A 96 22.65 4.61 19.42
N PRO A 97 23.56 3.80 19.99
CA PRO A 97 24.98 4.09 19.91
C PRO A 97 25.47 4.00 18.46
N LYS A 98 26.32 4.93 18.08
CA LYS A 98 27.06 4.91 16.83
C LYS A 98 28.44 4.35 17.11
N TYR A 99 28.81 3.32 16.37
CA TYR A 99 30.11 2.66 16.52
C TYR A 99 31.04 3.07 15.39
N ASP A 100 32.29 3.39 15.75
CA ASP A 100 33.40 3.45 14.81
C ASP A 100 34.16 2.14 14.84
N TYR A 101 34.41 1.56 13.66
CA TYR A 101 35.20 0.35 13.50
C TYR A 101 36.57 0.68 12.99
N SER A 102 37.58 0.62 13.87
CA SER A 102 38.97 0.75 13.49
C SER A 102 39.51 -0.58 12.96
N SER A 103 39.72 -0.68 11.66
CA SER A 103 40.32 -1.85 10.98
C SER A 103 41.76 -2.13 11.48
N VAL A 104 42.47 -1.10 11.94
CA VAL A 104 43.86 -1.22 12.46
C VAL A 104 43.87 -1.87 13.86
N LYS A 105 42.86 -1.55 14.69
CA LYS A 105 42.80 -2.08 16.08
C LYS A 105 41.87 -3.27 16.23
N GLN A 106 41.16 -3.65 15.17
CA GLN A 106 40.10 -4.70 15.18
C GLN A 106 39.11 -4.54 16.34
N LYS A 107 38.83 -3.31 16.74
CA LYS A 107 37.97 -2.97 17.86
C LYS A 107 36.93 -1.96 17.47
N SER A 108 35.70 -2.23 17.85
CA SER A 108 34.56 -1.28 17.74
C SER A 108 34.53 -0.43 19.01
N THR A 109 34.50 0.90 18.81
CA THR A 109 34.37 1.86 19.92
C THR A 109 33.13 2.73 19.67
N ILE A 110 32.45 3.14 20.74
CA ILE A 110 31.32 4.07 20.61
C ILE A 110 31.90 5.44 20.26
N GLU A 111 31.53 5.95 19.07
CA GLU A 111 31.88 7.28 18.59
C GLU A 111 30.92 8.36 19.15
N GLY A 112 29.66 7.96 19.37
CA GLY A 112 28.59 8.83 19.83
C GLY A 112 27.25 8.13 19.86
N TYR A 113 26.18 8.90 19.82
CA TYR A 113 24.81 8.40 19.80
C TYR A 113 24.03 9.12 18.71
N THR A 114 23.27 8.35 17.94
CA THR A 114 22.37 8.86 16.93
C THR A 114 20.95 8.82 17.44
N ALA A 115 20.25 9.94 17.38
CA ALA A 115 18.80 10.03 17.59
C ALA A 115 18.11 10.20 16.25
N THR A 116 17.05 9.45 16.04
CA THR A 116 16.22 9.48 14.83
C THR A 116 14.77 9.69 15.22
N ARG A 117 14.05 10.53 14.48
CA ARG A 117 12.61 10.75 14.67
C ARG A 117 11.93 10.91 13.33
N SER A 118 10.81 10.19 13.13
CA SER A 118 9.97 10.32 11.94
C SER A 118 8.86 11.33 12.22
N VAL A 119 8.60 12.18 11.24
CA VAL A 119 7.50 13.14 11.23
C VAL A 119 6.65 12.83 10.02
N GLU A 120 5.40 12.49 10.27
CA GLU A 120 4.38 12.28 9.24
C GLU A 120 3.45 13.49 9.23
N VAL A 121 3.24 14.09 8.06
CA VAL A 121 2.40 15.28 7.88
C VAL A 121 1.38 15.01 6.81
N LYS A 122 0.09 15.11 7.17
CA LYS A 122 -1.01 15.03 6.22
C LYS A 122 -1.27 16.42 5.63
N VAL A 123 -1.19 16.52 4.31
CA VAL A 123 -1.35 17.75 3.55
C VAL A 123 -2.57 17.65 2.66
N THR A 124 -3.53 18.56 2.84
CA THR A 124 -4.77 18.64 2.04
C THR A 124 -4.74 19.74 0.98
N LYS A 125 -3.77 20.64 1.06
CA LYS A 125 -3.50 21.67 0.06
C LYS A 125 -2.23 21.30 -0.69
N LEU A 126 -2.38 20.59 -1.81
CA LEU A 126 -1.26 20.00 -2.54
C LEU A 126 -0.32 21.05 -3.16
N ASP A 127 -0.81 22.26 -3.42
CA ASP A 127 -0.03 23.42 -3.86
C ASP A 127 1.02 23.88 -2.84
N GLN A 128 0.87 23.51 -1.57
CA GLN A 128 1.82 23.85 -0.50
C GLN A 128 2.94 22.82 -0.32
N LEU A 129 2.91 21.68 -1.03
CA LEU A 129 3.87 20.58 -0.82
C LEU A 129 5.32 21.05 -0.85
N ASN A 130 5.74 21.76 -1.89
CA ASN A 130 7.10 22.27 -2.03
C ASN A 130 7.48 23.17 -0.84
N THR A 131 6.62 24.12 -0.49
CA THR A 131 6.85 25.01 0.65
C THR A 131 7.04 24.25 1.96
N LEU A 132 6.23 23.17 2.18
CA LEU A 132 6.32 22.36 3.40
C LEU A 132 7.58 21.50 3.43
N LEU A 133 8.02 20.99 2.29
CA LEU A 133 9.27 20.24 2.16
C LEU A 133 10.49 21.15 2.38
N ASP A 134 10.51 22.32 1.77
CA ASP A 134 11.57 23.32 1.97
C ASP A 134 11.67 23.77 3.42
N GLY A 135 10.51 23.95 4.08
CA GLY A 135 10.45 24.26 5.51
C GLY A 135 11.01 23.15 6.38
N ALA A 136 10.82 21.89 6.03
CA ALA A 136 11.43 20.77 6.72
C ALA A 136 12.96 20.80 6.61
N LEU A 137 13.47 21.00 5.40
CA LEU A 137 14.92 21.09 5.16
C LEU A 137 15.52 22.28 5.89
N ALA A 138 14.86 23.44 5.87
CA ALA A 138 15.29 24.65 6.60
C ALA A 138 15.34 24.44 8.13
N ALA A 139 14.43 23.65 8.69
CA ALA A 139 14.43 23.24 10.11
C ALA A 139 15.46 22.14 10.41
N GLY A 140 16.19 21.67 9.41
CA GLY A 140 17.20 20.63 9.53
C GLY A 140 16.67 19.20 9.59
N LEU A 141 15.44 18.97 9.13
CA LEU A 141 14.94 17.64 8.85
C LEU A 141 15.49 17.23 7.49
N ASN A 142 16.51 16.40 7.48
CA ASN A 142 17.43 16.21 6.36
C ASN A 142 17.17 14.96 5.52
N ASP A 143 16.11 14.21 5.82
CA ASP A 143 15.75 13.00 5.09
C ASP A 143 14.25 13.01 4.74
N ILE A 144 13.93 13.31 3.48
CA ILE A 144 12.58 13.21 2.94
C ILE A 144 12.39 11.78 2.44
N ASN A 145 11.81 10.94 3.30
CA ASN A 145 11.68 9.51 3.01
C ASN A 145 10.67 9.24 1.89
N SER A 146 9.50 9.88 1.93
CA SER A 146 8.48 9.74 0.87
C SER A 146 7.42 10.84 0.89
N VAL A 147 6.84 11.07 -0.29
CA VAL A 147 5.60 11.84 -0.48
C VAL A 147 4.58 10.87 -1.08
N GLN A 148 3.52 10.57 -0.35
CA GLN A 148 2.49 9.63 -0.77
C GLN A 148 1.19 10.36 -1.04
N PHE A 149 0.77 10.39 -2.29
CA PHE A 149 -0.52 10.95 -2.67
C PHE A 149 -1.67 10.01 -2.29
N GLY A 150 -2.78 10.58 -1.88
CA GLY A 150 -3.96 9.87 -1.44
C GLY A 150 -5.25 10.62 -1.72
N VAL A 151 -6.36 10.05 -1.23
CA VAL A 151 -7.67 10.71 -1.23
C VAL A 151 -8.22 10.76 0.19
N LEU A 152 -8.88 11.87 0.53
CA LEU A 152 -9.46 12.08 1.86
C LEU A 152 -10.59 11.10 2.19
N LYS A 153 -11.35 10.70 1.15
CA LYS A 153 -12.53 9.83 1.29
C LYS A 153 -12.41 8.61 0.37
N PRO A 154 -11.49 7.66 0.67
CA PRO A 154 -11.27 6.49 -0.18
C PRO A 154 -12.50 5.58 -0.29
N GLU A 155 -13.37 5.56 0.74
CA GLU A 155 -14.54 4.68 0.77
C GLU A 155 -15.52 4.99 -0.37
N GLN A 156 -15.74 6.25 -0.72
CA GLN A 156 -16.63 6.62 -1.83
C GLN A 156 -16.17 6.01 -3.18
N TYR A 157 -14.87 5.94 -3.42
CA TYR A 157 -14.31 5.34 -4.63
C TYR A 157 -14.36 3.81 -4.60
N ARG A 158 -14.17 3.21 -3.42
CA ARG A 158 -14.33 1.76 -3.21
C ARG A 158 -15.77 1.33 -3.44
N ASP A 159 -16.73 2.07 -2.89
CA ASP A 159 -18.15 1.78 -3.07
C ASP A 159 -18.57 1.94 -4.54
N ALA A 160 -18.06 2.96 -5.22
CA ALA A 160 -18.29 3.15 -6.65
C ALA A 160 -17.68 2.01 -7.48
N ALA A 161 -16.45 1.57 -7.15
CA ALA A 161 -15.79 0.45 -7.82
C ALA A 161 -16.61 -0.85 -7.62
N ARG A 162 -17.05 -1.13 -6.39
CA ARG A 162 -17.89 -2.30 -6.08
C ARG A 162 -19.20 -2.28 -6.85
N ALA A 163 -19.88 -1.14 -6.84
CA ALA A 163 -21.15 -1.00 -7.58
C ALA A 163 -20.96 -1.24 -9.08
N GLN A 164 -19.88 -0.72 -9.65
CA GLN A 164 -19.55 -0.94 -11.05
C GLN A 164 -19.18 -2.40 -11.36
N ALA A 165 -18.44 -3.08 -10.48
CA ALA A 165 -18.11 -4.50 -10.64
C ALA A 165 -19.37 -5.36 -10.63
N ILE A 166 -20.30 -5.13 -9.69
CA ILE A 166 -21.58 -5.82 -9.62
C ILE A 166 -22.41 -5.60 -10.90
N LYS A 167 -22.46 -4.36 -11.39
CA LYS A 167 -23.15 -4.01 -12.62
C LYS A 167 -22.56 -4.75 -13.81
N ASN A 168 -21.24 -4.75 -13.96
CA ASN A 168 -20.53 -5.42 -15.05
C ASN A 168 -20.78 -6.94 -15.03
N ALA A 169 -20.75 -7.58 -13.85
CA ALA A 169 -21.05 -9.01 -13.71
C ALA A 169 -22.48 -9.32 -14.21
N THR A 170 -23.45 -8.51 -13.80
CA THR A 170 -24.87 -8.71 -14.15
C THR A 170 -25.13 -8.47 -15.63
N GLU A 171 -24.53 -7.42 -16.21
CA GLU A 171 -24.65 -7.11 -17.64
C GLU A 171 -24.05 -8.21 -18.51
N GLN A 172 -22.84 -8.68 -18.19
CA GLN A 172 -22.19 -9.79 -18.91
C GLN A 172 -23.02 -11.07 -18.82
N ALA A 173 -23.51 -11.43 -17.62
CA ALA A 173 -24.36 -12.61 -17.48
C ALA A 173 -25.64 -12.50 -18.30
N THR A 174 -26.26 -11.31 -18.33
CA THR A 174 -27.48 -11.05 -19.11
C THR A 174 -27.24 -11.18 -20.60
N GLU A 175 -26.15 -10.61 -21.11
CA GLU A 175 -25.79 -10.67 -22.53
C GLU A 175 -25.53 -12.12 -22.99
N VAL A 176 -24.75 -12.86 -22.18
CA VAL A 176 -24.46 -14.26 -22.49
C VAL A 176 -25.73 -15.11 -22.45
N ALA A 177 -26.57 -14.97 -21.43
CA ALA A 177 -27.86 -15.68 -21.34
C ALA A 177 -28.74 -15.43 -22.59
N LYS A 178 -28.87 -14.18 -23.00
CA LYS A 178 -29.61 -13.79 -24.22
C LYS A 178 -29.03 -14.44 -25.48
N GLY A 179 -27.71 -14.50 -25.63
CA GLY A 179 -27.03 -15.13 -26.74
C GLY A 179 -27.35 -16.66 -26.89
N PHE A 180 -27.71 -17.30 -25.78
CA PHE A 180 -28.13 -18.70 -25.74
C PHE A 180 -29.66 -18.87 -25.66
N ASN A 181 -30.45 -17.82 -25.94
CA ASN A 181 -31.91 -17.81 -25.85
C ASN A 181 -32.42 -18.22 -24.44
N ALA A 182 -31.65 -17.91 -23.40
CA ALA A 182 -32.03 -18.10 -22.01
C ALA A 182 -32.27 -16.75 -21.31
N GLN A 183 -32.94 -16.78 -20.18
CA GLN A 183 -33.12 -15.59 -19.33
C GLN A 183 -32.28 -15.74 -18.05
N LEU A 184 -31.69 -14.62 -17.62
CA LEU A 184 -30.98 -14.58 -16.35
C LEU A 184 -31.97 -14.82 -15.20
N GLY A 185 -31.64 -15.76 -14.33
CA GLY A 185 -32.40 -16.09 -13.13
C GLY A 185 -31.87 -15.36 -11.88
N PRO A 186 -32.26 -15.79 -10.69
CA PRO A 186 -31.77 -15.24 -9.44
C PRO A 186 -30.29 -15.55 -9.23
N VAL A 187 -29.65 -14.79 -8.34
CA VAL A 187 -28.31 -15.09 -7.84
C VAL A 187 -28.35 -16.37 -7.03
N TYR A 188 -27.50 -17.33 -7.38
CA TYR A 188 -27.29 -18.58 -6.62
C TYR A 188 -26.20 -18.41 -5.55
N SER A 189 -25.03 -17.89 -5.95
CA SER A 189 -23.94 -17.63 -5.02
C SER A 189 -23.13 -16.42 -5.44
N ILE A 190 -22.49 -15.79 -4.47
CA ILE A 190 -21.57 -14.67 -4.65
C ILE A 190 -20.27 -15.01 -3.91
N SER A 191 -19.13 -14.90 -4.60
CA SER A 191 -17.82 -14.90 -3.98
C SER A 191 -17.24 -13.51 -4.08
N TYR A 192 -16.99 -12.89 -2.93
CA TYR A 192 -16.47 -11.54 -2.85
C TYR A 192 -15.35 -11.44 -1.82
N ASN A 193 -14.17 -11.10 -2.30
CA ASN A 193 -13.02 -10.80 -1.46
C ASN A 193 -12.75 -9.30 -1.58
N ALA A 194 -13.12 -8.55 -0.54
CA ALA A 194 -12.86 -7.11 -0.52
C ALA A 194 -11.36 -6.84 -0.78
N PRO A 195 -11.03 -5.95 -1.73
CA PRO A 195 -9.64 -5.56 -1.95
C PRO A 195 -9.00 -5.04 -0.67
N ALA A 196 -7.71 -5.34 -0.47
CA ALA A 196 -6.98 -4.81 0.68
C ALA A 196 -7.05 -3.28 0.72
N ALA A 197 -7.15 -2.73 1.94
CA ALA A 197 -7.52 -1.35 2.20
C ALA A 197 -6.55 -0.26 1.69
N VAL A 198 -5.49 -0.61 0.97
CA VAL A 198 -4.45 0.34 0.54
C VAL A 198 -4.42 0.43 -0.98
N PRO A 199 -4.91 1.52 -1.58
CA PRO A 199 -4.59 1.82 -2.97
C PRO A 199 -3.10 2.18 -3.05
N TYR A 200 -2.32 1.36 -3.74
CA TYR A 200 -0.95 1.72 -4.07
C TYR A 200 -0.98 2.68 -5.27
N PRO A 201 -0.27 3.82 -5.23
CA PRO A 201 -0.03 4.60 -6.43
C PRO A 201 0.75 3.70 -7.40
N ILE A 202 0.14 3.39 -8.53
CA ILE A 202 0.83 2.65 -9.58
C ILE A 202 1.80 3.65 -10.21
N ALA A 203 3.09 3.50 -9.92
CA ALA A 203 4.12 4.22 -10.65
C ALA A 203 3.92 3.91 -12.15
N ALA A 204 3.60 4.92 -12.94
CA ALA A 204 3.49 4.76 -14.39
C ALA A 204 4.80 4.15 -14.89
N ARG A 205 4.75 2.92 -15.42
CA ARG A 205 5.88 2.35 -16.13
C ARG A 205 6.16 3.27 -17.31
N ALA A 206 7.23 4.05 -17.20
CA ALA A 206 7.74 4.82 -18.33
C ALA A 206 8.02 3.82 -19.47
N TYR A 207 7.16 3.81 -20.48
CA TYR A 207 7.46 3.20 -21.75
C TYR A 207 8.65 3.99 -22.32
N GLY A 208 9.81 3.33 -22.40
CA GLY A 208 11.05 3.91 -22.87
C GLY A 208 10.96 4.36 -24.33
N GLY A 209 10.40 5.54 -24.53
CA GLY A 209 10.53 6.31 -25.75
C GLY A 209 11.70 7.29 -25.56
N LYS A 210 12.74 7.18 -26.39
CA LYS A 210 13.83 8.14 -26.45
C LYS A 210 13.28 9.51 -26.81
N MET A 211 12.99 10.35 -25.82
CA MET A 211 12.75 11.78 -26.02
C MET A 211 14.06 12.53 -25.84
N LYS A 212 14.50 13.19 -26.91
CA LYS A 212 15.57 14.18 -26.86
C LYS A 212 15.12 15.33 -25.95
N ALA A 213 15.92 15.59 -24.92
CA ALA A 213 15.70 16.68 -24.00
C ALA A 213 15.77 18.03 -24.73
N ALA A 214 14.64 18.73 -24.79
CA ALA A 214 14.64 20.19 -24.88
C ALA A 214 14.53 20.69 -23.45
N VAL A 215 15.56 21.31 -22.94
CA VAL A 215 15.56 22.05 -21.67
C VAL A 215 14.74 23.31 -21.91
N GLN A 216 13.44 23.26 -21.59
CA GLN A 216 12.61 24.45 -21.41
C GLN A 216 12.46 24.66 -19.90
N ASP A 217 12.37 25.91 -19.46
CA ASP A 217 12.16 26.34 -18.07
C ASP A 217 11.10 25.46 -17.39
N LEU A 218 11.57 24.49 -16.60
CA LEU A 218 10.70 23.64 -15.79
C LEU A 218 10.22 24.50 -14.64
N ASN A 219 8.93 24.78 -14.63
CA ASN A 219 8.24 25.36 -13.50
C ASN A 219 8.36 24.33 -12.35
N ILE A 220 9.14 24.66 -11.32
CA ILE A 220 9.49 23.72 -10.24
C ILE A 220 8.23 23.21 -9.50
N ASP A 221 7.14 23.99 -9.55
CA ASP A 221 5.84 23.62 -8.95
C ASP A 221 5.10 22.48 -9.70
N GLU A 222 5.50 22.16 -10.94
CA GLU A 222 4.91 21.08 -11.75
C GLU A 222 5.68 19.74 -11.66
N THR A 223 6.74 19.66 -10.85
CA THR A 223 7.56 18.44 -10.75
C THR A 223 6.85 17.28 -10.04
N TYR A 224 5.76 17.53 -9.33
CA TYR A 224 4.92 16.50 -8.74
C TYR A 224 3.66 16.30 -9.61
N GLU A 225 3.78 15.52 -10.69
CA GLU A 225 2.60 15.12 -11.47
C GLU A 225 1.65 14.30 -10.59
N GLN A 226 0.41 14.75 -10.49
CA GLN A 226 -0.65 14.05 -9.77
C GLN A 226 -1.05 12.81 -10.56
N GLN A 227 -0.48 11.66 -10.20
CA GLN A 227 -0.90 10.39 -10.76
C GLN A 227 -2.28 10.02 -10.23
N SER A 228 -3.16 9.51 -11.12
CA SER A 228 -4.46 8.99 -10.67
C SER A 228 -4.26 7.76 -9.77
N ILE A 229 -5.12 7.64 -8.77
CA ILE A 229 -5.19 6.47 -7.89
C ILE A 229 -6.30 5.57 -8.40
N ASP A 230 -5.97 4.30 -8.67
CA ASP A 230 -6.91 3.33 -9.19
C ASP A 230 -7.52 2.51 -8.04
N PHE A 231 -8.84 2.53 -7.95
CA PHE A 231 -9.64 1.70 -7.06
C PHE A 231 -10.23 0.55 -7.87
N ASN A 232 -9.69 -0.64 -7.65
CA ASN A 232 -10.12 -1.85 -8.33
C ASN A 232 -11.08 -2.63 -7.46
N ASP A 233 -12.08 -3.26 -8.06
CA ASP A 233 -12.93 -4.23 -7.38
C ASP A 233 -13.30 -5.38 -8.31
N GLN A 234 -13.57 -6.56 -7.73
CA GLN A 234 -13.97 -7.77 -8.42
C GLN A 234 -15.03 -8.52 -7.63
N VAL A 235 -16.05 -8.98 -8.35
CA VAL A 235 -17.13 -9.80 -7.81
C VAL A 235 -17.34 -11.00 -8.71
N ASP A 236 -17.30 -12.20 -8.14
CA ASP A 236 -17.63 -13.45 -8.84
C ASP A 236 -19.03 -13.91 -8.44
N VAL A 237 -19.88 -14.18 -9.44
CA VAL A 237 -21.30 -14.46 -9.22
C VAL A 237 -21.74 -15.66 -10.06
N VAL A 238 -22.54 -16.53 -9.44
CA VAL A 238 -23.25 -17.60 -10.10
C VAL A 238 -24.73 -17.25 -10.15
N PHE A 239 -25.30 -17.20 -11.35
CA PHE A 239 -26.73 -17.00 -11.57
C PHE A 239 -27.37 -18.27 -12.08
N GLU A 240 -28.59 -18.55 -11.65
CA GLU A 240 -29.43 -19.55 -12.30
C GLU A 240 -29.89 -19.06 -13.67
N LEU A 241 -30.19 -19.97 -14.60
CA LEU A 241 -30.80 -19.65 -15.89
C LEU A 241 -32.23 -20.15 -15.92
N LYS A 242 -33.12 -19.30 -16.46
CA LYS A 242 -34.51 -19.65 -16.77
C LYS A 242 -34.61 -19.90 -18.27
N ARG A 243 -35.34 -20.96 -18.62
CA ARG A 243 -35.70 -21.26 -20.01
C ARG A 243 -36.98 -20.52 -20.40
#